data_7f707fcfd5c3b7c546b670c345b21e7c
#
_entry.id   7f707fcfd5c3b7c546b670c345b21e7c
#
_cell.length_a   1.000
_cell.length_b   1.000
_cell.length_c   1.000
_cell.angle_alpha   90.00
_cell.angle_beta   90.00
_cell.angle_gamma   90.00
#
_symmetry.space_group_name_H-M   'P 1'
#
loop_
_entity.id
_entity.type
_entity.pdbx_description
1 polymer ?
#
loop_
_entity_poly.entity_id
_entity_poly.type
_entity_poly.pdbx_seq_one_letter_code
_entity_poly.pdbx_strand_id
1 'polypeptide(L)'
;MNIHNITTIDMNNGDGLRTVLWVSGCIHHCKGCQNPCTWNENDGVPFDEKAKNELFTYLNEDYIQGITFSGGDPLHPANRDEIGKIIAQIPAEKDIWLYTGYTWNEVVAMNLPYLSKIDVLIDGKYQEEVRDVSLKWRGSTNQKVIDVKKSLKDGNIVLFCD
;
A
#
# COMPACT_ATOMS: atom_id res chain seq x y z
N MET A 1 -6.11 -0.90 14.37
CA MET A 1 -5.46 -0.05 13.34
C MET A 1 -6.15 1.29 13.28
N ASN A 2 -5.38 2.37 13.16
CA ASN A 2 -5.91 3.71 12.89
C ASN A 2 -5.65 4.10 11.44
N ILE A 3 -6.46 5.01 10.92
CA ILE A 3 -6.36 5.53 9.56
C ILE A 3 -6.43 7.05 9.56
N HIS A 4 -5.79 7.67 8.61
CA HIS A 4 -5.89 9.11 8.38
C HIS A 4 -7.05 9.46 7.46
N ASN A 5 -7.27 8.67 6.42
CA ASN A 5 -8.29 8.96 5.41
C ASN A 5 -8.63 7.73 4.57
N ILE A 6 -9.76 7.82 3.88
CA ILE A 6 -10.14 7.00 2.74
C ILE A 6 -10.36 7.95 1.56
N THR A 7 -9.50 7.85 0.54
CA THR A 7 -9.74 8.57 -0.73
C THR A 7 -10.60 7.69 -1.62
N THR A 8 -11.76 8.17 -1.97
CA THR A 8 -12.79 7.38 -2.67
C THR A 8 -12.48 7.14 -4.13
N ILE A 9 -11.88 8.14 -4.79
CA ILE A 9 -11.45 8.08 -6.20
C ILE A 9 -10.08 8.74 -6.31
N ASP A 10 -9.07 7.95 -6.67
CA ASP A 10 -7.69 8.38 -6.83
C ASP A 10 -7.12 7.87 -8.15
N MET A 11 -6.25 8.66 -8.78
CA MET A 11 -5.55 8.33 -10.02
C MET A 11 -4.01 8.40 -9.88
N ASN A 12 -3.52 8.73 -8.69
CA ASN A 12 -2.10 9.03 -8.48
C ASN A 12 -1.35 7.91 -7.75
N ASN A 13 -2.07 6.96 -7.17
CA ASN A 13 -1.52 5.90 -6.34
C ASN A 13 -1.70 4.50 -6.95
N GLY A 14 -1.57 4.38 -8.27
CA GLY A 14 -1.66 3.14 -9.03
C GLY A 14 -2.44 3.31 -10.34
N ASP A 15 -2.48 2.26 -11.15
CA ASP A 15 -3.21 2.29 -12.42
C ASP A 15 -4.74 2.32 -12.19
N GLY A 16 -5.43 3.02 -13.07
CA GLY A 16 -6.88 3.15 -13.07
C GLY A 16 -7.44 4.03 -11.94
N LEU A 17 -8.76 4.06 -11.81
CA LEU A 17 -9.43 4.70 -10.69
C LEU A 17 -9.43 3.78 -9.47
N ARG A 18 -8.96 4.28 -8.34
CA ARG A 18 -8.71 3.46 -7.16
C ARG A 18 -9.31 4.07 -5.90
N THR A 19 -9.66 3.23 -4.96
CA THR A 19 -9.87 3.65 -3.57
C THR A 19 -8.54 3.53 -2.82
N VAL A 20 -8.16 4.54 -2.04
CA VAL A 20 -6.92 4.52 -1.26
C VAL A 20 -7.25 4.55 0.22
N LEU A 21 -6.68 3.59 0.97
CA LEU A 21 -6.71 3.56 2.43
C LEU A 21 -5.39 4.10 2.98
N TRP A 22 -5.45 5.22 3.69
CA TRP A 22 -4.31 5.89 4.29
C TRP A 22 -4.19 5.50 5.77
N VAL A 23 -3.28 4.58 6.08
CA VAL A 23 -3.10 4.07 7.45
C VAL A 23 -2.19 4.96 8.30
N SER A 24 -2.33 4.86 9.62
CA SER A 24 -1.41 5.44 10.60
C SER A 24 -0.38 4.42 11.06
N GLY A 25 0.80 4.90 11.43
CA GLY A 25 1.92 4.08 11.88
C GLY A 25 2.97 3.84 10.80
N CYS A 26 4.19 4.31 11.04
CA CYS A 26 5.35 4.07 10.19
C CYS A 26 6.63 4.15 11.04
N ILE A 27 7.46 3.12 10.96
CA ILE A 27 8.74 3.08 11.69
C ILE A 27 9.92 3.62 10.86
N HIS A 28 9.70 3.91 9.58
CA HIS A 28 10.81 4.24 8.66
C HIS A 28 11.29 5.68 8.82
N HIS A 29 10.40 6.62 9.11
CA HIS A 29 10.68 8.04 9.33
C HIS A 29 11.61 8.64 8.26
N CYS A 30 11.31 8.40 6.99
CA CYS A 30 12.12 8.82 5.87
C CYS A 30 12.30 10.35 5.84
N LYS A 31 13.52 10.82 5.65
CA LYS A 31 13.78 12.24 5.45
C LYS A 31 13.04 12.73 4.20
N GLY A 32 12.34 13.85 4.31
CA GLY A 32 11.53 14.37 3.20
C GLY A 32 10.26 13.59 2.93
N CYS A 33 9.79 12.73 3.86
CA CYS A 33 8.55 12.00 3.74
C CYS A 33 7.38 12.92 3.36
N GLN A 34 6.56 12.49 2.41
CA GLN A 34 5.39 13.26 1.96
C GLN A 34 4.24 13.24 2.97
N ASN A 35 4.19 12.22 3.85
CA ASN A 35 3.11 12.02 4.82
C ASN A 35 3.62 11.87 6.27
N PRO A 36 4.41 12.82 6.81
CA PRO A 36 4.97 12.69 8.16
C PRO A 36 3.88 12.65 9.26
N CYS A 37 2.69 13.18 8.99
CA CYS A 37 1.55 13.13 9.91
C CYS A 37 1.04 11.69 10.14
N THR A 38 1.40 10.74 9.30
CA THR A 38 0.98 9.33 9.43
C THR A 38 1.96 8.45 10.23
N TRP A 39 3.06 9.01 10.76
CA TRP A 39 4.07 8.20 11.43
C TRP A 39 3.61 7.59 12.74
N ASN A 40 2.82 8.34 13.53
CA ASN A 40 2.34 7.85 14.80
C ASN A 40 1.13 6.93 14.60
N GLU A 41 1.23 5.70 15.06
CA GLU A 41 0.18 4.68 14.93
C GLU A 41 -1.11 4.99 15.70
N ASN A 42 -1.02 5.92 16.67
CA ASN A 42 -2.16 6.35 17.48
C ASN A 42 -2.89 7.59 16.90
N ASP A 43 -2.34 8.21 15.87
CA ASP A 43 -2.97 9.35 15.20
C ASP A 43 -4.08 8.90 14.22
N GLY A 44 -4.90 9.87 13.81
CA GLY A 44 -6.04 9.61 12.94
C GLY A 44 -7.27 9.11 13.71
N VAL A 45 -8.06 8.28 13.05
CA VAL A 45 -9.29 7.70 13.60
C VAL A 45 -9.25 6.17 13.56
N PRO A 46 -9.92 5.47 14.49
CA PRO A 46 -10.02 4.02 14.42
C PRO A 46 -10.64 3.53 13.11
N PHE A 47 -10.07 2.47 12.53
CA PHE A 47 -10.69 1.75 11.44
C PHE A 47 -11.78 0.83 12.01
N ASP A 48 -12.94 1.41 12.26
CA ASP A 48 -14.12 0.74 12.80
C ASP A 48 -15.04 0.20 11.69
N GLU A 49 -16.18 -0.39 12.06
CA GLU A 49 -17.16 -0.92 11.10
C GLU A 49 -17.73 0.17 10.17
N LYS A 50 -17.81 1.43 10.62
CA LYS A 50 -18.26 2.53 9.78
C LYS A 50 -17.23 2.84 8.69
N ALA A 51 -15.96 2.96 9.06
CA ALA A 51 -14.86 3.19 8.11
C ALA A 51 -14.72 2.01 7.14
N LYS A 52 -14.89 0.78 7.63
CA LYS A 52 -14.89 -0.43 6.80
C LYS A 52 -16.04 -0.41 5.78
N ASN A 53 -17.25 -0.11 6.21
CA ASN A 53 -18.40 -0.02 5.32
C ASN A 53 -18.21 1.06 4.26
N GLU A 54 -17.68 2.21 4.65
CA GLU A 54 -17.32 3.29 3.72
C GLU A 54 -16.32 2.80 2.67
N LEU A 55 -15.21 2.18 3.09
CA LEU A 55 -14.18 1.65 2.21
C LEU A 55 -14.77 0.69 1.16
N PHE A 56 -15.54 -0.30 1.61
CA PHE A 56 -16.12 -1.31 0.71
C PHE A 56 -17.25 -0.77 -0.16
N THR A 57 -17.99 0.24 0.29
CA THR A 57 -18.99 0.93 -0.55
C THR A 57 -18.32 1.53 -1.79
N TYR A 58 -17.23 2.26 -1.61
CA TYR A 58 -16.52 2.86 -2.75
C TYR A 58 -15.74 1.83 -3.56
N LEU A 59 -15.08 0.88 -2.92
CA LEU A 59 -14.32 -0.16 -3.60
C LEU A 59 -15.20 -1.00 -4.55
N ASN A 60 -16.45 -1.22 -4.19
CA ASN A 60 -17.37 -2.04 -4.98
C ASN A 60 -18.01 -1.32 -6.17
N GLU A 61 -17.77 -0.01 -6.34
CA GLU A 61 -18.23 0.71 -7.52
C GLU A 61 -17.61 0.13 -8.80
N ASP A 62 -18.40 -0.03 -9.85
CA ASP A 62 -17.98 -0.68 -11.11
C ASP A 62 -16.79 0.02 -11.79
N TYR A 63 -16.70 1.35 -11.64
CA TYR A 63 -15.62 2.15 -12.23
C TYR A 63 -14.31 2.13 -11.41
N ILE A 64 -14.32 1.61 -10.19
CA ILE A 64 -13.13 1.45 -9.36
C ILE A 64 -12.41 0.16 -9.72
N GLN A 65 -11.17 0.28 -10.18
CA GLN A 65 -10.35 -0.86 -10.59
C GLN A 65 -9.84 -1.68 -9.39
N GLY A 66 -9.50 -1.02 -8.29
CA GLY A 66 -8.97 -1.70 -7.14
C GLY A 66 -8.68 -0.79 -5.95
N ILE A 67 -7.92 -1.30 -5.01
CA ILE A 67 -7.52 -0.61 -3.79
C ILE A 67 -6.01 -0.39 -3.73
N THR A 68 -5.61 0.74 -3.14
CA THR A 68 -4.22 0.98 -2.75
C THR A 68 -4.14 1.19 -1.24
N PHE A 69 -3.24 0.48 -0.59
CA PHE A 69 -2.87 0.70 0.80
C PHE A 69 -1.62 1.59 0.86
N SER A 70 -1.73 2.71 1.57
CA SER A 70 -0.66 3.72 1.69
C SER A 70 -0.79 4.49 3.02
N GLY A 71 -0.17 5.65 3.14
CA GLY A 71 -0.24 6.53 4.30
C GLY A 71 1.04 6.51 5.11
N GLY A 72 0.99 5.90 6.28
CA GLY A 72 2.14 5.44 7.05
C GLY A 72 2.74 4.21 6.36
N ASP A 73 2.79 3.10 7.05
CA ASP A 73 3.19 1.82 6.43
C ASP A 73 2.11 0.77 6.69
N PRO A 74 1.43 0.24 5.65
CA PRO A 74 0.47 -0.84 5.79
C PRO A 74 1.05 -2.11 6.42
N LEU A 75 2.38 -2.32 6.31
CA LEU A 75 3.09 -3.43 6.92
C LEU A 75 3.70 -3.09 8.29
N HIS A 76 3.37 -1.93 8.87
CA HIS A 76 3.68 -1.64 10.28
C HIS A 76 3.10 -2.73 11.19
N PRO A 77 3.81 -3.18 12.25
CA PRO A 77 3.33 -4.26 13.11
C PRO A 77 1.90 -4.10 13.63
N ALA A 78 1.47 -2.87 13.91
CA ALA A 78 0.11 -2.58 14.36
C ALA A 78 -0.96 -2.69 13.25
N ASN A 79 -0.56 -2.75 11.98
CA ASN A 79 -1.46 -2.71 10.83
C ASN A 79 -1.62 -4.07 10.13
N ARG A 80 -0.57 -4.90 10.11
CA ARG A 80 -0.47 -6.14 9.29
C ARG A 80 -1.69 -7.03 9.38
N ASP A 81 -2.16 -7.28 10.58
CA ASP A 81 -3.28 -8.22 10.80
C ASP A 81 -4.58 -7.66 10.24
N GLU A 82 -4.84 -6.37 10.46
CA GLU A 82 -6.05 -5.73 9.94
C GLU A 82 -6.02 -5.58 8.42
N ILE A 83 -4.87 -5.22 7.86
CA ILE A 83 -4.67 -5.22 6.39
C ILE A 83 -4.96 -6.61 5.80
N GLY A 84 -4.49 -7.66 6.43
CA GLY A 84 -4.79 -9.05 6.01
C GLY A 84 -6.27 -9.38 6.03
N LYS A 85 -7.00 -8.93 7.05
CA LYS A 85 -8.47 -9.11 7.14
C LYS A 85 -9.22 -8.34 6.06
N ILE A 86 -8.77 -7.13 5.73
CA ILE A 86 -9.34 -6.33 4.65
C ILE A 86 -9.08 -7.03 3.32
N ILE A 87 -7.84 -7.42 3.02
CA ILE A 87 -7.46 -8.11 1.78
C ILE A 87 -8.27 -9.39 1.58
N ALA A 88 -8.57 -10.12 2.65
CA ALA A 88 -9.37 -11.35 2.56
C ALA A 88 -10.82 -11.11 2.07
N GLN A 89 -11.33 -9.89 2.18
CA GLN A 89 -12.70 -9.52 1.82
C GLN A 89 -12.79 -8.78 0.47
N ILE A 90 -11.66 -8.44 -0.14
CA ILE A 90 -11.63 -7.72 -1.43
C ILE A 90 -12.11 -8.66 -2.53
N PRO A 91 -13.06 -8.24 -3.38
CA PRO A 91 -13.52 -9.01 -4.54
C PRO A 91 -12.37 -9.37 -5.48
N ALA A 92 -12.42 -10.56 -6.08
CA ALA A 92 -11.33 -11.09 -6.91
C ALA A 92 -11.05 -10.28 -8.18
N GLU A 93 -12.02 -9.53 -8.66
CA GLU A 93 -11.91 -8.63 -9.81
C GLU A 93 -11.22 -7.30 -9.51
N LYS A 94 -11.02 -6.96 -8.22
CA LYS A 94 -10.34 -5.74 -7.79
C LYS A 94 -8.87 -6.02 -7.52
N ASP A 95 -7.99 -5.28 -8.16
CA ASP A 95 -6.56 -5.42 -7.91
C ASP A 95 -6.10 -4.70 -6.63
N ILE A 96 -4.99 -5.14 -6.07
CA ILE A 96 -4.47 -4.69 -4.79
C ILE A 96 -3.05 -4.16 -4.96
N TRP A 97 -2.87 -2.87 -4.65
CA TRP A 97 -1.58 -2.21 -4.59
C TRP A 97 -1.22 -1.89 -3.14
N LEU A 98 0.07 -1.99 -2.81
CA LEU A 98 0.54 -1.72 -1.46
C LEU A 98 1.89 -1.01 -1.49
N TYR A 99 1.96 0.13 -0.79
CA TYR A 99 3.20 0.88 -0.55
C TYR A 99 3.79 0.47 0.78
N THR A 100 5.11 0.25 0.83
CA THR A 100 5.83 -0.02 2.09
C THR A 100 7.26 0.51 2.05
N GLY A 101 7.78 0.89 3.20
CA GLY A 101 9.19 1.22 3.34
C GLY A 101 10.10 0.01 3.49
N TYR A 102 9.55 -1.18 3.63
CA TYR A 102 10.32 -2.43 3.63
C TYR A 102 10.74 -2.81 2.20
N THR A 103 11.90 -3.42 2.07
CA THR A 103 12.35 -4.01 0.81
C THR A 103 11.60 -5.30 0.49
N TRP A 104 11.56 -5.71 -0.77
CA TRP A 104 10.97 -6.98 -1.20
C TRP A 104 11.42 -8.18 -0.36
N ASN A 105 12.73 -8.28 -0.11
CA ASN A 105 13.28 -9.39 0.68
C ASN A 105 12.77 -9.41 2.13
N GLU A 106 12.64 -8.23 2.74
CA GLU A 106 12.07 -8.11 4.09
C GLU A 106 10.58 -8.51 4.09
N VAL A 107 9.82 -8.07 3.07
CA VAL A 107 8.39 -8.42 2.94
C VAL A 107 8.21 -9.93 2.75
N VAL A 108 9.01 -10.57 1.91
CA VAL A 108 8.98 -12.04 1.74
C VAL A 108 9.32 -12.76 3.04
N ALA A 109 10.33 -12.27 3.78
CA ALA A 109 10.74 -12.85 5.07
C ALA A 109 9.67 -12.72 6.17
N MET A 110 8.72 -11.78 6.04
CA MET A 110 7.60 -11.67 6.97
C MET A 110 6.60 -12.83 6.89
N ASN A 111 6.63 -13.63 5.82
CA ASN A 111 5.71 -14.75 5.57
C ASN A 111 4.23 -14.36 5.71
N LEU A 112 3.85 -13.22 5.16
CA LEU A 112 2.48 -12.72 5.21
C LEU A 112 1.54 -13.66 4.44
N PRO A 113 0.47 -14.18 5.07
CA PRO A 113 -0.41 -15.16 4.42
C PRO A 113 -1.19 -14.58 3.23
N TYR A 114 -1.26 -13.27 3.14
CA TYR A 114 -1.96 -12.55 2.07
C TYR A 114 -1.03 -11.96 1.00
N LEU A 115 0.29 -12.18 1.09
CA LEU A 115 1.25 -11.60 0.13
C LEU A 115 0.90 -11.98 -1.32
N SER A 116 0.51 -13.21 -1.56
CA SER A 116 0.14 -13.71 -2.91
C SER A 116 -1.15 -13.08 -3.47
N LYS A 117 -1.93 -12.38 -2.65
CA LYS A 117 -3.14 -11.67 -3.07
C LYS A 117 -2.84 -10.23 -3.52
N ILE A 118 -1.70 -9.69 -3.15
CA ILE A 118 -1.24 -8.36 -3.60
C ILE A 118 -0.80 -8.48 -5.05
N ASP A 119 -1.26 -7.55 -5.90
CA ASP A 119 -0.87 -7.51 -7.31
C ASP A 119 0.41 -6.72 -7.51
N VAL A 120 0.50 -5.54 -6.91
CA VAL A 120 1.65 -4.65 -7.06
C VAL A 120 2.13 -4.16 -5.69
N LEU A 121 3.43 -4.28 -5.45
CA LEU A 121 4.10 -3.77 -4.27
C LEU A 121 5.08 -2.66 -4.67
N ILE A 122 4.97 -1.49 -4.04
CA ILE A 122 5.98 -0.44 -4.12
C ILE A 122 6.84 -0.57 -2.87
N ASP A 123 8.09 -0.99 -3.06
CA ASP A 123 9.01 -1.36 -1.99
C ASP A 123 10.04 -0.26 -1.68
N GLY A 124 10.56 -0.32 -0.47
CA GLY A 124 11.72 0.44 -0.05
C GLY A 124 11.43 1.85 0.45
N LYS A 125 12.30 2.32 1.35
CA LYS A 125 12.21 3.65 1.93
C LYS A 125 12.38 4.73 0.87
N TYR A 126 11.57 5.77 0.97
CA TYR A 126 11.81 6.98 0.20
C TYR A 126 13.17 7.59 0.58
N GLN A 127 13.94 7.98 -0.42
CA GLN A 127 15.24 8.64 -0.27
C GLN A 127 15.22 9.97 -1.02
N GLU A 128 15.29 11.07 -0.26
CA GLU A 128 15.23 12.43 -0.81
C GLU A 128 16.37 12.73 -1.77
N GLU A 129 17.55 12.18 -1.51
CA GLU A 129 18.78 12.40 -2.29
C GLU A 129 18.68 11.84 -3.72
N VAL A 130 17.81 10.87 -3.94
CA VAL A 130 17.55 10.26 -5.25
C VAL A 130 16.09 10.39 -5.65
N ARG A 131 15.43 11.45 -5.16
CA ARG A 131 14.08 11.83 -5.57
C ARG A 131 14.02 12.11 -7.07
N ASP A 132 13.01 11.57 -7.72
CA ASP A 132 12.73 11.87 -9.12
C ASP A 132 11.22 11.90 -9.35
N VAL A 133 10.70 13.06 -9.75
CA VAL A 133 9.27 13.29 -9.97
C VAL A 133 8.74 12.72 -11.29
N SER A 134 9.64 12.28 -12.17
CA SER A 134 9.27 11.64 -13.44
C SER A 134 8.96 10.15 -13.28
N LEU A 135 9.32 9.56 -12.13
CA LEU A 135 9.09 8.15 -11.85
C LEU A 135 7.59 7.86 -11.68
N LYS A 136 7.17 6.77 -12.29
CA LYS A 136 5.79 6.31 -12.19
C LYS A 136 5.59 5.54 -10.87
N TRP A 137 4.60 5.93 -10.07
CA TRP A 137 4.14 5.26 -8.84
C TRP A 137 5.14 5.22 -7.68
N ARG A 138 6.32 5.82 -7.79
CA ARG A 138 7.36 5.84 -6.75
C ARG A 138 7.99 7.23 -6.65
N GLY A 139 8.56 7.57 -5.50
CA GLY A 139 9.11 8.91 -5.24
C GLY A 139 10.62 9.02 -5.43
N SER A 140 11.36 7.90 -5.41
CA SER A 140 12.83 7.87 -5.49
C SER A 140 13.32 6.64 -6.27
N THR A 141 14.48 6.75 -6.90
CA THR A 141 14.99 5.75 -7.85
C THR A 141 15.35 4.41 -7.20
N ASN A 142 15.60 4.38 -5.89
CA ASN A 142 15.89 3.15 -5.14
C ASN A 142 14.66 2.27 -4.91
N GLN A 143 13.45 2.83 -4.99
CA GLN A 143 12.21 2.08 -4.85
C GLN A 143 11.90 1.29 -6.13
N LYS A 144 11.14 0.21 -6.00
CA LYS A 144 10.72 -0.63 -7.14
C LYS A 144 9.20 -0.78 -7.14
N VAL A 145 8.63 -0.84 -8.33
CA VAL A 145 7.22 -1.19 -8.54
C VAL A 145 7.19 -2.65 -9.00
N ILE A 146 6.81 -3.54 -8.10
CA ILE A 146 7.01 -4.98 -8.22
C ILE A 146 5.69 -5.68 -8.58
N ASP A 147 5.69 -6.50 -9.62
CA ASP A 147 4.63 -7.48 -9.90
C ASP A 147 4.79 -8.65 -8.93
N VAL A 148 3.97 -8.68 -7.88
CA VAL A 148 4.11 -9.64 -6.78
C VAL A 148 3.89 -11.07 -7.25
N LYS A 149 2.85 -11.30 -8.05
CA LYS A 149 2.49 -12.66 -8.49
C LYS A 149 3.55 -13.26 -9.38
N LYS A 150 4.08 -12.49 -10.33
CA LYS A 150 5.19 -12.95 -11.16
C LYS A 150 6.47 -13.15 -10.36
N SER A 151 6.79 -12.23 -9.45
CA SER A 151 7.98 -12.34 -8.61
C SER A 151 7.96 -13.58 -7.71
N LEU A 152 6.81 -13.91 -7.12
CA LEU A 152 6.66 -15.12 -6.31
C LEU A 152 6.77 -16.40 -7.15
N LYS A 153 6.25 -16.38 -8.40
CA LYS A 153 6.34 -17.52 -9.31
C LYS A 153 7.77 -17.76 -9.81
N ASP A 154 8.48 -16.68 -10.16
CA ASP A 154 9.82 -16.76 -10.76
C ASP A 154 10.93 -16.89 -9.71
N GLY A 155 10.63 -16.61 -8.43
CA GLY A 155 11.64 -16.59 -7.35
C GLY A 155 12.59 -15.39 -7.39
N ASN A 156 12.37 -14.44 -8.30
CA ASN A 156 13.15 -13.21 -8.48
C ASN A 156 12.20 -12.01 -8.66
N ILE A 157 12.71 -10.80 -8.38
CA ILE A 157 11.91 -9.58 -8.59
C ILE A 157 11.60 -9.41 -10.08
N VAL A 158 10.31 -9.32 -10.39
CA VAL A 158 9.79 -8.92 -11.70
C VAL A 158 9.14 -7.55 -11.52
N LEU A 159 9.62 -6.55 -12.26
CA LEU A 159 9.06 -5.21 -12.20
C LEU A 159 7.71 -5.15 -12.92
N PHE A 160 6.77 -4.42 -12.33
CA PHE A 160 5.49 -4.09 -12.97
C PHE A 160 5.68 -3.00 -14.03
N CYS A 161 6.48 -2.00 -13.70
CA CYS A 161 6.94 -0.95 -14.62
C CYS A 161 8.31 -0.42 -14.16
N ASP A 162 9.00 0.25 -15.08
CA ASP A 162 10.29 0.93 -14.82
C ASP A 162 10.10 2.31 -14.18
#